data_b6c36b9ffb392ead7755bd2494e77e82
#
_entry.id   b6c36b9ffb392ead7755bd2494e77e82
#
_cell.length_a   1.000
_cell.length_b   1.000
_cell.length_c   1.000
_cell.angle_alpha   90.00
_cell.angle_beta   90.00
_cell.angle_gamma   90.00
#
_symmetry.space_group_name_H-M   'P 1'
#
loop_
_entity.id
_entity.type
_entity.pdbx_description
1 polymer ?
#
loop_
_entity_poly.entity_id
_entity_poly.type
_entity_poly.pdbx_seq_one_letter_code
_entity_poly.pdbx_strand_id
1 'polypeptide(L)'
;SDKLLFYELHNNEVQLLRKHLAKQINSKVYNKDGFEFFLQNINPKEKTLVLIDPSYEIKDDFDKAIKVLKILDETYQNVTAMIWYPVLNIENNDLFIENIRKLGSNQITRIELPYKKYNEEVGMKGSGIILFNGSSFLINNMKNCVKELFQIFKDENCNIKPKIQRI
;
A
#
# COMPACT_ATOMS: atom_id res chain seq x y z
N SER A 1 0.17 24.37 -3.21
CA SER A 1 -0.64 23.25 -3.70
C SER A 1 0.25 22.03 -3.89
N ASP A 2 -0.24 20.84 -3.56
CA ASP A 2 0.53 19.62 -3.63
C ASP A 2 0.86 19.26 -5.08
N LYS A 3 2.01 18.64 -5.29
CA LYS A 3 2.44 18.09 -6.57
C LYS A 3 2.05 16.62 -6.62
N LEU A 4 1.37 16.20 -7.68
CA LEU A 4 0.91 14.84 -7.89
C LEU A 4 1.71 14.16 -9.00
N LEU A 5 2.34 13.04 -8.71
CA LEU A 5 3.10 12.25 -9.67
C LEU A 5 2.49 10.86 -9.76
N PHE A 6 2.14 10.45 -10.97
CA PHE A 6 1.55 9.15 -11.27
C PHE A 6 2.50 8.35 -12.14
N TYR A 7 2.65 7.07 -11.81
CA TYR A 7 3.44 6.11 -12.56
C TYR A 7 2.52 4.96 -12.97
N GLU A 8 2.43 4.72 -14.25
CA GLU A 8 1.60 3.68 -14.83
C GLU A 8 2.34 3.03 -15.99
N LEU A 9 2.41 1.70 -15.99
CA LEU A 9 3.16 0.93 -16.97
C LEU A 9 2.36 0.66 -18.25
N HIS A 10 1.05 0.46 -18.12
CA HIS A 10 0.18 0.12 -19.23
C HIS A 10 -0.19 1.35 -20.08
N ASN A 11 0.18 1.32 -21.36
CA ASN A 11 -0.02 2.44 -22.28
C ASN A 11 -1.47 2.96 -22.35
N ASN A 12 -2.45 2.07 -22.36
CA ASN A 12 -3.86 2.45 -22.42
C ASN A 12 -4.31 3.18 -21.16
N GLU A 13 -3.90 2.70 -19.99
CA GLU A 13 -4.22 3.30 -18.71
C GLU A 13 -3.54 4.66 -18.55
N VAL A 14 -2.29 4.81 -19.01
CA VAL A 14 -1.58 6.10 -19.08
C VAL A 14 -2.37 7.14 -19.87
N GLN A 15 -2.95 6.76 -21.01
CA GLN A 15 -3.72 7.69 -21.84
C GLN A 15 -5.03 8.11 -21.15
N LEU A 16 -5.72 7.15 -20.54
CA LEU A 16 -6.94 7.41 -19.76
C LEU A 16 -6.63 8.33 -18.57
N LEU A 17 -5.58 8.04 -17.84
CA LEU A 17 -5.15 8.81 -16.68
C LEU A 17 -4.79 10.26 -17.08
N ARG A 18 -4.03 10.44 -18.15
CA ARG A 18 -3.72 11.77 -18.72
C ARG A 18 -4.98 12.55 -19.12
N LYS A 19 -5.95 11.89 -19.71
CA LYS A 19 -7.23 12.50 -20.10
C LYS A 19 -8.02 12.94 -18.87
N HIS A 20 -8.12 12.11 -17.84
CA HIS A 20 -8.83 12.44 -16.60
C HIS A 20 -8.15 13.59 -15.82
N LEU A 21 -6.82 13.61 -15.83
CA LEU A 21 -6.03 14.61 -15.10
C LEU A 21 -5.71 15.86 -15.92
N ALA A 22 -6.23 15.99 -17.14
CA ALA A 22 -5.89 17.12 -18.04
C ALA A 22 -6.18 18.51 -17.45
N LYS A 23 -7.10 18.63 -16.51
CA LYS A 23 -7.45 19.89 -15.81
C LYS A 23 -6.66 20.08 -14.50
N GLN A 24 -5.90 19.11 -14.05
CA GLN A 24 -5.13 19.14 -12.80
C GLN A 24 -3.71 19.68 -13.09
N ILE A 25 -3.52 20.98 -12.90
CA ILE A 25 -2.28 21.71 -13.26
C ILE A 25 -1.03 21.14 -12.57
N ASN A 26 -1.19 20.59 -11.36
CA ASN A 26 -0.09 20.09 -10.54
C ASN A 26 0.15 18.59 -10.68
N SER A 27 -0.47 17.94 -11.67
CA SER A 27 -0.34 16.51 -11.90
C SER A 27 0.60 16.21 -13.07
N LYS A 28 1.36 15.10 -12.94
CA LYS A 28 2.21 14.58 -14.01
C LYS A 28 2.11 13.08 -14.09
N VAL A 29 1.87 12.54 -15.27
CA VAL A 29 1.74 11.11 -15.53
C VAL A 29 2.94 10.62 -16.31
N TYR A 30 3.66 9.66 -15.72
CA TYR A 30 4.81 8.98 -16.33
C TYR A 30 4.39 7.58 -16.78
N ASN A 31 4.71 7.23 -18.02
CA ASN A 31 4.59 5.86 -18.50
C ASN A 31 5.87 5.11 -18.15
N LYS A 32 5.97 4.67 -16.91
CA LYS A 32 7.16 4.01 -16.35
C LYS A 32 6.76 3.10 -15.20
N ASP A 33 7.62 2.10 -14.90
CA ASP A 33 7.48 1.28 -13.70
C ASP A 33 7.60 2.17 -12.45
N GLY A 34 6.53 2.20 -11.66
CA GLY A 34 6.50 2.99 -10.43
C GLY A 34 7.56 2.54 -9.43
N PHE A 35 7.78 1.23 -9.28
CA PHE A 35 8.77 0.70 -8.34
C PHE A 35 10.21 1.16 -8.62
N GLU A 36 10.53 1.39 -9.90
CA GLU A 36 11.89 1.78 -10.30
C GLU A 36 12.11 3.29 -10.27
N PHE A 37 11.06 4.07 -10.61
CA PHE A 37 11.26 5.47 -10.96
C PHE A 37 10.77 6.49 -9.93
N PHE A 38 9.89 6.12 -8.98
CA PHE A 38 9.35 7.11 -8.04
C PHE A 38 10.42 7.69 -7.10
N LEU A 39 11.39 6.88 -6.68
CA LEU A 39 12.46 7.30 -5.77
C LEU A 39 13.29 8.48 -6.32
N GLN A 40 13.45 8.54 -7.66
CA GLN A 40 14.19 9.63 -8.32
C GLN A 40 13.49 11.00 -8.20
N ASN A 41 12.21 11.01 -7.83
CA ASN A 41 11.40 12.20 -7.71
C ASN A 41 11.09 12.59 -6.26
N ILE A 42 11.64 11.87 -5.29
CA ILE A 42 11.54 12.24 -3.87
C ILE A 42 12.53 13.37 -3.58
N ASN A 43 11.98 14.51 -3.14
CA ASN A 43 12.81 15.59 -2.62
C ASN A 43 12.99 15.39 -1.09
N PRO A 44 14.22 15.21 -0.58
CA PRO A 44 14.44 14.96 0.86
C PRO A 44 14.07 16.16 1.75
N LYS A 45 13.81 17.34 1.17
CA LYS A 45 13.38 18.53 1.91
C LYS A 45 11.86 18.71 1.98
N GLU A 46 11.10 17.90 1.26
CA GLU A 46 9.64 17.98 1.16
C GLU A 46 8.97 16.75 1.76
N LYS A 47 7.87 16.95 2.48
CA LYS A 47 7.05 15.82 2.93
C LYS A 47 6.41 15.15 1.72
N THR A 48 6.56 13.84 1.64
CA THR A 48 6.06 13.04 0.51
C THR A 48 5.14 11.95 1.02
N LEU A 49 3.96 11.82 0.41
CA LEU A 49 3.09 10.66 0.57
C LEU A 49 3.19 9.80 -0.69
N VAL A 50 3.48 8.52 -0.52
CA VAL A 50 3.57 7.53 -1.60
C VAL A 50 2.47 6.50 -1.42
N LEU A 51 1.67 6.27 -2.47
CA LEU A 51 0.73 5.15 -2.55
C LEU A 51 1.27 4.15 -3.58
N ILE A 52 1.43 2.91 -3.19
CA ILE A 52 1.89 1.79 -4.01
C ILE A 52 0.76 0.76 -4.06
N ASP A 53 0.20 0.57 -5.25
CA ASP A 53 -0.95 -0.30 -5.50
C ASP A 53 -0.70 -1.12 -6.79
N PRO A 54 0.19 -2.11 -6.75
CA PRO A 54 0.47 -2.97 -7.90
C PRO A 54 -0.64 -4.00 -8.09
N SER A 55 -0.68 -4.64 -9.26
CA SER A 55 -1.69 -5.67 -9.57
C SER A 55 -1.51 -6.97 -8.78
N TYR A 56 -0.32 -7.25 -8.28
CA TYR A 56 0.06 -8.52 -7.65
C TYR A 56 -0.20 -9.77 -8.51
N GLU A 57 -0.31 -9.61 -9.82
CA GLU A 57 -0.38 -10.72 -10.77
C GLU A 57 0.95 -11.46 -10.88
N ILE A 58 2.03 -10.75 -10.63
CA ILE A 58 3.40 -11.25 -10.63
C ILE A 58 3.88 -11.40 -9.19
N LYS A 59 4.38 -12.58 -8.80
CA LYS A 59 4.92 -12.81 -7.44
C LYS A 59 6.01 -11.83 -7.03
N ASP A 60 6.75 -11.30 -8.00
CA ASP A 60 7.82 -10.32 -7.78
C ASP A 60 7.33 -8.99 -7.18
N ASP A 61 6.05 -8.66 -7.28
CA ASP A 61 5.52 -7.39 -6.75
C ASP A 61 5.62 -7.33 -5.21
N PHE A 62 5.48 -8.47 -4.52
CA PHE A 62 5.71 -8.54 -3.07
C PHE A 62 7.18 -8.26 -2.73
N ASP A 63 8.11 -8.83 -3.48
CA ASP A 63 9.54 -8.61 -3.28
C ASP A 63 9.95 -7.17 -3.62
N LYS A 64 9.37 -6.58 -4.66
CA LYS A 64 9.56 -5.17 -5.01
C LYS A 64 9.05 -4.25 -3.89
N ALA A 65 7.88 -4.53 -3.31
CA ALA A 65 7.33 -3.78 -2.18
C ALA A 65 8.26 -3.83 -0.96
N ILE A 66 8.82 -5.00 -0.63
CA ILE A 66 9.78 -5.16 0.47
C ILE A 66 11.07 -4.36 0.20
N LYS A 67 11.60 -4.42 -1.03
CA LYS A 67 12.78 -3.63 -1.43
C LYS A 67 12.55 -2.12 -1.29
N VAL A 68 11.37 -1.64 -1.69
CA VAL A 68 10.99 -0.24 -1.52
C VAL A 68 10.96 0.14 -0.05
N LEU A 69 10.32 -0.66 0.81
CA LEU A 69 10.27 -0.39 2.26
C LEU A 69 11.68 -0.29 2.85
N LYS A 70 12.57 -1.20 2.47
CA LYS A 70 13.98 -1.16 2.91
C LYS A 70 14.67 0.15 2.52
N ILE A 71 14.55 0.56 1.26
CA ILE A 71 15.16 1.80 0.78
C ILE A 71 14.57 3.02 1.50
N LEU A 72 13.26 3.05 1.72
CA LEU A 72 12.60 4.14 2.44
C LEU A 72 13.09 4.23 3.89
N ASP A 73 13.20 3.10 4.58
CA ASP A 73 13.66 3.04 5.97
C ASP A 73 15.11 3.48 6.14
N GLU A 74 15.97 3.08 5.21
CA GLU A 74 17.40 3.43 5.23
C GLU A 74 17.69 4.89 4.80
N THR A 75 16.80 5.50 3.98
CA THR A 75 17.19 6.72 3.25
C THR A 75 16.24 7.91 3.48
N TYR A 76 14.93 7.68 3.68
CA TYR A 76 13.93 8.74 3.58
C TYR A 76 13.07 8.90 4.85
N GLN A 77 13.43 9.82 5.72
CA GLN A 77 12.68 10.14 6.95
C GLN A 77 11.45 11.06 6.70
N ASN A 78 11.37 11.68 5.54
CA ASN A 78 10.33 12.62 5.14
C ASN A 78 9.20 11.98 4.32
N VAL A 79 9.28 10.67 4.09
CA VAL A 79 8.29 9.91 3.30
C VAL A 79 7.36 9.14 4.22
N THR A 80 6.06 9.25 3.97
CA THR A 80 5.05 8.30 4.43
C THR A 80 4.64 7.44 3.26
N ALA A 81 4.67 6.12 3.38
CA ALA A 81 4.25 5.22 2.31
C ALA A 81 3.08 4.33 2.75
N MET A 82 2.15 4.12 1.84
CA MET A 82 1.04 3.19 1.95
C MET A 82 1.17 2.16 0.83
N ILE A 83 1.40 0.90 1.17
CA ILE A 83 1.48 -0.20 0.22
C ILE A 83 0.24 -1.06 0.40
N TRP A 84 -0.63 -1.03 -0.58
CA TRP A 84 -1.77 -1.94 -0.62
C TRP A 84 -1.32 -3.36 -0.98
N TYR A 85 -1.94 -4.38 -0.40
CA TYR A 85 -1.75 -5.77 -0.78
C TYR A 85 -3.04 -6.58 -0.60
N PRO A 86 -3.26 -7.62 -1.45
CA PRO A 86 -4.40 -8.50 -1.28
C PRO A 86 -4.18 -9.46 -0.11
N VAL A 87 -5.17 -9.61 0.74
CA VAL A 87 -5.20 -10.69 1.73
C VAL A 87 -5.75 -11.93 1.03
N LEU A 88 -4.87 -12.89 0.71
CA LEU A 88 -5.21 -14.10 -0.06
C LEU A 88 -5.45 -15.28 0.87
N ASN A 89 -4.40 -15.98 1.26
CA ASN A 89 -4.41 -17.07 2.22
C ASN A 89 -3.43 -16.78 3.36
N ILE A 90 -3.52 -17.54 4.43
CA ILE A 90 -2.69 -17.35 5.63
C ILE A 90 -1.21 -17.45 5.28
N GLU A 91 -0.80 -18.51 4.55
CA GLU A 91 0.61 -18.81 4.28
C GLU A 91 1.32 -17.70 3.48
N ASN A 92 0.72 -17.26 2.37
CA ASN A 92 1.33 -16.22 1.52
C ASN A 92 1.41 -14.87 2.22
N ASN A 93 0.38 -14.51 2.96
CA ASN A 93 0.35 -13.26 3.69
C ASN A 93 1.34 -13.27 4.85
N ASP A 94 1.45 -14.38 5.58
CA ASP A 94 2.36 -14.50 6.71
C ASP A 94 3.81 -14.44 6.23
N LEU A 95 4.16 -15.07 5.10
CA LEU A 95 5.48 -14.97 4.51
C LEU A 95 5.86 -13.52 4.12
N PHE A 96 4.93 -12.80 3.47
CA PHE A 96 5.13 -11.38 3.15
C PHE A 96 5.39 -10.55 4.41
N ILE A 97 4.54 -10.71 5.43
CA ILE A 97 4.66 -9.99 6.70
C ILE A 97 5.93 -10.37 7.46
N GLU A 98 6.31 -11.64 7.47
CA GLU A 98 7.58 -12.09 8.08
C GLU A 98 8.80 -11.45 7.41
N ASN A 99 8.79 -11.36 6.08
CA ASN A 99 9.89 -10.71 5.36
C ASN A 99 9.96 -9.20 5.65
N ILE A 100 8.82 -8.54 5.83
CA ILE A 100 8.79 -7.14 6.30
C ILE A 100 9.34 -7.02 7.73
N ARG A 101 8.97 -7.92 8.65
CA ARG A 101 9.50 -7.92 10.02
C ARG A 101 11.02 -8.09 10.08
N LYS A 102 11.59 -8.87 9.16
CA LYS A 102 13.05 -9.05 9.06
C LYS A 102 13.80 -7.77 8.71
N LEU A 103 13.14 -6.72 8.22
CA LEU A 103 13.74 -5.40 8.04
C LEU A 103 14.11 -4.75 9.38
N GLY A 104 13.46 -5.15 10.48
CA GLY A 104 13.74 -4.63 11.82
C GLY A 104 13.31 -3.16 12.02
N SER A 105 12.54 -2.61 11.09
CA SER A 105 12.07 -1.22 11.20
C SER A 105 10.99 -1.09 12.26
N ASN A 106 11.08 -0.05 13.06
CA ASN A 106 10.05 0.31 14.05
C ASN A 106 9.01 1.29 13.50
N GLN A 107 9.06 1.61 12.20
CA GLN A 107 8.19 2.59 11.54
C GLN A 107 7.04 1.96 10.75
N ILE A 108 6.89 0.64 10.78
CA ILE A 108 5.92 -0.09 9.94
C ILE A 108 4.71 -0.51 10.76
N THR A 109 3.53 -0.19 10.24
CA THR A 109 2.23 -0.64 10.77
C THR A 109 1.49 -1.45 9.71
N ARG A 110 1.09 -2.67 10.07
CA ARG A 110 0.20 -3.52 9.30
C ARG A 110 -1.24 -3.18 9.62
N ILE A 111 -2.07 -2.98 8.59
CA ILE A 111 -3.50 -2.73 8.68
C ILE A 111 -4.19 -3.71 7.74
N GLU A 112 -5.12 -4.53 8.24
CA GLU A 112 -5.90 -5.46 7.43
C GLU A 112 -7.38 -5.35 7.72
N LEU A 113 -8.14 -5.37 6.65
CA LEU A 113 -9.59 -5.45 6.62
C LEU A 113 -10.00 -6.80 6.00
N PRO A 114 -10.20 -7.86 6.80
CA PRO A 114 -10.75 -9.11 6.31
C PRO A 114 -12.25 -8.95 6.07
N TYR A 115 -12.79 -9.61 5.05
CA TYR A 115 -14.23 -9.64 4.77
C TYR A 115 -14.75 -11.04 4.47
N LYS A 116 -13.87 -12.04 4.28
CA LYS A 116 -14.18 -13.47 4.12
C LYS A 116 -13.35 -14.34 5.03
N LYS A 117 -13.78 -15.58 5.28
CA LYS A 117 -12.97 -16.57 5.98
C LYS A 117 -11.75 -16.99 5.16
N TYR A 118 -10.62 -17.27 5.82
CA TYR A 118 -9.37 -17.65 5.15
C TYR A 118 -9.39 -19.06 4.54
N ASN A 119 -10.29 -19.93 4.98
CA ASN A 119 -10.36 -21.34 4.57
C ASN A 119 -11.38 -21.61 3.44
N GLU A 120 -12.01 -20.58 2.91
CA GLU A 120 -12.94 -20.69 1.79
C GLU A 120 -12.25 -20.32 0.50
N GLU A 121 -12.54 -21.03 -0.57
CA GLU A 121 -12.22 -20.82 -1.98
C GLU A 121 -11.00 -19.94 -2.40
N VAL A 122 -10.59 -20.07 -3.64
CA VAL A 122 -9.56 -19.24 -4.29
C VAL A 122 -10.04 -17.78 -4.34
N GLY A 123 -9.14 -16.83 -4.14
CA GLY A 123 -9.39 -15.41 -4.30
C GLY A 123 -9.12 -14.56 -3.05
N MET A 124 -9.40 -13.28 -3.18
CA MET A 124 -9.11 -12.28 -2.15
C MET A 124 -10.07 -12.40 -0.96
N LYS A 125 -9.52 -12.44 0.25
CA LYS A 125 -10.24 -12.59 1.53
C LYS A 125 -10.32 -11.28 2.31
N GLY A 126 -9.56 -10.30 1.89
CA GLY A 126 -9.46 -9.01 2.53
C GLY A 126 -8.51 -8.08 1.78
N SER A 127 -8.40 -6.86 2.30
CA SER A 127 -7.43 -5.86 1.86
C SER A 127 -6.47 -5.53 2.98
N GLY A 128 -5.19 -5.39 2.66
CA GLY A 128 -4.15 -4.98 3.59
C GLY A 128 -3.45 -3.71 3.15
N ILE A 129 -2.95 -2.96 4.12
CA ILE A 129 -2.07 -1.82 3.91
C ILE A 129 -0.87 -1.97 4.84
N ILE A 130 0.33 -1.90 4.26
CA ILE A 130 1.56 -1.62 5.01
C ILE A 130 1.73 -0.10 5.02
N LEU A 131 1.66 0.48 6.20
CA LEU A 131 1.88 1.89 6.43
C LEU A 131 3.29 2.08 7.00
N PHE A 132 4.16 2.73 6.23
CA PHE A 132 5.49 3.14 6.66
C PHE A 132 5.49 4.60 7.11
N ASN A 133 6.15 4.87 8.22
CA ASN A 133 6.34 6.23 8.80
C ASN A 133 5.01 6.99 8.97
N GLY A 134 3.96 6.28 9.38
CA GLY A 134 2.66 6.89 9.66
C GLY A 134 2.66 7.63 11.00
N SER A 135 2.17 8.87 11.00
CA SER A 135 1.96 9.59 12.26
C SER A 135 0.90 8.91 13.14
N SER A 136 0.96 9.12 14.45
CA SER A 136 -0.05 8.61 15.39
C SER A 136 -1.47 9.07 15.05
N PHE A 137 -1.61 10.28 14.53
CA PHE A 137 -2.88 10.81 14.04
C PHE A 137 -3.41 9.99 12.85
N LEU A 138 -2.57 9.73 11.85
CA LEU A 138 -2.95 8.92 10.69
C LEU A 138 -3.32 7.50 11.10
N ILE A 139 -2.51 6.85 11.93
CA ILE A 139 -2.77 5.49 12.42
C ILE A 139 -4.11 5.42 13.17
N ASN A 140 -4.42 6.40 14.02
CA ASN A 140 -5.68 6.42 14.77
C ASN A 140 -6.89 6.63 13.86
N ASN A 141 -6.79 7.50 12.86
CA ASN A 141 -7.85 7.68 11.86
C ASN A 141 -8.07 6.40 11.04
N MET A 142 -7.01 5.75 10.59
CA MET A 142 -7.11 4.47 9.88
C MET A 142 -7.75 3.37 10.75
N LYS A 143 -7.47 3.34 12.06
CA LYS A 143 -8.15 2.42 13.00
C LYS A 143 -9.68 2.61 13.00
N ASN A 144 -10.12 3.84 12.99
CA ASN A 144 -11.56 4.16 12.98
C ASN A 144 -12.19 3.80 11.62
N CYS A 145 -11.58 4.22 10.52
CA CYS A 145 -12.03 3.84 9.17
C CYS A 145 -12.15 2.33 8.98
N VAL A 146 -11.13 1.56 9.40
CA VAL A 146 -11.15 0.11 9.25
C VAL A 146 -12.26 -0.55 10.06
N LYS A 147 -12.56 -0.04 11.26
CA LYS A 147 -13.69 -0.54 12.07
C LYS A 147 -15.03 -0.29 11.39
N GLU A 148 -15.23 0.89 10.83
CA GLU A 148 -16.46 1.26 10.11
C GLU A 148 -16.62 0.44 8.84
N LEU A 149 -15.56 0.37 8.01
CA LEU A 149 -15.55 -0.43 6.79
C LEU A 149 -15.79 -1.92 7.07
N PHE A 150 -15.25 -2.44 8.17
CA PHE A 150 -15.48 -3.84 8.55
C PHE A 150 -16.96 -4.13 8.80
N GLN A 151 -17.70 -3.23 9.39
CA GLN A 151 -19.15 -3.42 9.59
C GLN A 151 -19.93 -3.44 8.28
N ILE A 152 -19.42 -2.74 7.25
CA ILE A 152 -20.06 -2.66 5.94
C ILE A 152 -19.73 -3.87 5.06
N PHE A 153 -18.46 -4.29 5.06
CA PHE A 153 -17.95 -5.27 4.08
C PHE A 153 -17.80 -6.69 4.59
N LYS A 154 -17.89 -6.93 5.91
CA LYS A 154 -17.81 -8.30 6.44
C LYS A 154 -18.94 -9.16 5.90
N ASP A 155 -18.58 -10.32 5.39
CA ASP A 155 -19.55 -11.40 5.16
C ASP A 155 -20.16 -11.85 6.48
N GLU A 156 -21.41 -12.34 6.48
CA GLU A 156 -22.12 -12.86 7.65
C GLU A 156 -21.32 -13.98 8.36
N ASN A 157 -20.54 -14.73 7.61
CA ASN A 157 -19.67 -15.78 8.10
C ASN A 157 -18.26 -15.34 8.49
N CYS A 158 -17.90 -14.06 8.33
CA CYS A 158 -16.56 -13.57 8.63
C CYS A 158 -16.41 -13.30 10.12
N ASN A 159 -15.71 -14.19 10.83
CA ASN A 159 -15.39 -14.07 12.27
C ASN A 159 -14.04 -13.39 12.51
N ILE A 160 -13.30 -13.05 11.45
CA ILE A 160 -11.94 -12.54 11.54
C ILE A 160 -12.00 -11.03 11.75
N LYS A 161 -11.44 -10.57 12.86
CA LYS A 161 -11.41 -9.12 13.16
C LYS A 161 -10.32 -8.41 12.37
N PRO A 162 -10.50 -7.12 12.04
CA PRO A 162 -9.45 -6.29 11.50
C PRO A 162 -8.18 -6.34 12.35
N LYS A 163 -7.03 -6.34 11.67
CA LYS A 163 -5.72 -6.30 12.33
C LYS A 163 -5.11 -4.92 12.15
N ILE A 164 -4.64 -4.33 13.23
CA ILE A 164 -3.87 -3.10 13.20
C ILE A 164 -2.73 -3.28 14.20
N GLN A 165 -1.56 -3.50 13.66
CA GLN A 165 -0.41 -3.96 14.43
C GLN A 165 0.87 -3.29 13.93
N ARG A 166 1.69 -2.79 14.84
CA ARG A 166 3.07 -2.42 14.53
C ARG A 166 3.88 -3.69 14.35
N ILE A 167 4.69 -3.77 13.32
CA ILE A 167 5.45 -4.99 12.98
C ILE A 167 6.92 -4.67 12.76
#